data_58e33e8ed0081fc3b5162b0489c893d8
#
_entry.id   58e33e8ed0081fc3b5162b0489c893d8
#
_cell.length_a   1.000
_cell.length_b   1.000
_cell.length_c   1.000
_cell.angle_alpha   90.00
_cell.angle_beta   90.00
_cell.angle_gamma   90.00
#
_symmetry.space_group_name_H-M   'P 1'
#
loop_
_entity.id
_entity.type
_entity.pdbx_description
1 polymer ?
#
loop_
_entity_poly.entity_id
_entity_poly.type
_entity_poly.pdbx_seq_one_letter_code
_entity_poly.pdbx_strand_id
1 'polypeptide(L)'
;MTIRLHDTARQAVVTFEPGPEVSLYVCGITPYDATHLGHAFTYLTFDVLVRRLEDLGHTVRMVRNITDVDDSILAKAKEINVDYLELAAAETAEFQADIAALDLRPATAEPTATGSINSMVELIGRLDEAGHTYTVDGTTFFDTATFPRFGNMCGYDETTMASFAAERGGHPDDPRQRQPLDFVLWQPSVDDEPSWDSPFGPGRPGWHIECSAMSMAAHGPTVDLHGGGDDLIFPHHECEIAQSEAATGEPFARHWTHVGMVAYEGTKMSKSLGNLVFVRELRALHDPRAIRLALMAHHYRAGFEWFDGDIEDGITRLDRLVTASRRHRGPDPTPTLAAVRSAIDNDLDLPTARHAIDLLAGAILAGVGDNRGAVAGLAEAAGLLGIHLEAMSDDSLSH
;
A
#
# COMPACT_ATOMS: atom_id res chain seq x y z
N MET A 1 15.70 16.61 -11.22
CA MET A 1 14.24 16.69 -11.05
C MET A 1 13.93 16.11 -9.69
N THR A 2 13.01 16.68 -8.95
CA THR A 2 12.77 16.35 -7.53
C THR A 2 11.32 15.95 -7.39
N ILE A 3 11.06 14.78 -6.82
CA ILE A 3 9.69 14.30 -6.55
C ILE A 3 9.12 15.14 -5.39
N ARG A 4 7.89 15.57 -5.54
CA ARG A 4 7.10 16.18 -4.46
C ARG A 4 5.95 15.22 -4.13
N LEU A 5 5.77 14.92 -2.87
CA LEU A 5 4.71 14.02 -2.37
C LEU A 5 3.99 14.69 -1.21
N HIS A 6 2.71 14.41 -1.08
CA HIS A 6 1.99 14.77 0.14
C HIS A 6 2.52 13.96 1.31
N ASP A 7 2.91 14.66 2.36
CA ASP A 7 3.31 14.06 3.63
C ASP A 7 2.17 14.23 4.64
N THR A 8 1.62 13.14 5.08
CA THR A 8 0.48 13.16 6.02
C THR A 8 0.86 13.77 7.35
N ALA A 9 2.06 13.54 7.87
CA ALA A 9 2.48 14.14 9.13
C ALA A 9 2.66 15.65 9.04
N ARG A 10 3.02 16.17 7.84
CA ARG A 10 3.18 17.62 7.57
C ARG A 10 1.93 18.27 6.99
N GLN A 11 0.92 17.47 6.62
CA GLN A 11 -0.31 17.92 5.94
C GLN A 11 -0.01 18.82 4.71
N ALA A 12 1.02 18.51 3.96
CA ALA A 12 1.50 19.33 2.85
C ALA A 12 2.22 18.50 1.77
N VAL A 13 2.16 18.99 0.53
CA VAL A 13 3.01 18.45 -0.54
C VAL A 13 4.41 19.03 -0.38
N VAL A 14 5.36 18.20 -0.01
CA VAL A 14 6.74 18.57 0.24
C VAL A 14 7.70 17.84 -0.69
N THR A 15 8.92 18.33 -0.81
CA THR A 15 9.97 17.67 -1.56
C THR A 15 10.37 16.37 -0.86
N PHE A 16 10.41 15.27 -1.61
CA PHE A 16 10.94 14.00 -1.17
C PHE A 16 12.37 13.87 -1.71
N GLU A 17 13.34 13.87 -0.82
CA GLU A 17 14.79 13.86 -1.13
C GLU A 17 15.45 12.63 -0.51
N PRO A 18 15.24 11.43 -1.06
CA PRO A 18 15.88 10.23 -0.55
C PRO A 18 17.36 10.17 -0.98
N GLY A 19 18.12 9.32 -0.27
CA GLY A 19 19.47 8.94 -0.68
C GLY A 19 19.51 8.11 -1.98
N PRO A 20 20.69 7.62 -2.39
CA PRO A 20 20.82 6.71 -3.54
C PRO A 20 20.05 5.40 -3.37
N GLU A 21 19.98 4.89 -2.15
CA GLU A 21 19.13 3.79 -1.74
C GLU A 21 17.92 4.36 -0.99
N VAL A 22 16.72 3.91 -1.35
CA VAL A 22 15.44 4.35 -0.77
C VAL A 22 14.84 3.19 -0.01
N SER A 23 14.65 3.35 1.29
CA SER A 23 13.89 2.43 2.12
C SER A 23 12.41 2.81 2.05
N LEU A 24 11.58 1.87 1.60
CA LEU A 24 10.12 2.03 1.48
C LEU A 24 9.43 0.87 2.21
N TYR A 25 8.58 1.20 3.18
CA TYR A 25 7.69 0.23 3.80
C TYR A 25 6.25 0.55 3.45
N VAL A 26 5.53 -0.42 2.91
CA VAL A 26 4.10 -0.28 2.61
C VAL A 26 3.37 -1.35 3.40
N CYS A 27 2.46 -0.93 4.29
CA CYS A 27 1.63 -1.89 5.01
C CYS A 27 0.93 -2.84 4.04
N GLY A 28 1.07 -4.13 4.34
CA GLY A 28 0.64 -5.22 3.47
C GLY A 28 -0.80 -5.63 3.70
N ILE A 29 -1.04 -6.93 3.67
CA ILE A 29 -2.38 -7.49 3.80
C ILE A 29 -2.51 -8.39 5.02
N THR A 30 -3.72 -8.48 5.55
CA THR A 30 -4.17 -9.60 6.37
C THR A 30 -4.87 -10.59 5.43
N PRO A 31 -4.24 -11.74 5.13
CA PRO A 31 -4.68 -12.64 4.06
C PRO A 31 -5.82 -13.56 4.54
N TYR A 32 -7.01 -13.02 4.73
CA TYR A 32 -8.21 -13.80 5.08
C TYR A 32 -9.33 -13.67 4.03
N ASP A 33 -9.09 -12.87 2.99
CA ASP A 33 -9.99 -12.66 1.86
C ASP A 33 -9.23 -12.03 0.69
N ALA A 34 -9.77 -12.17 -0.51
CA ALA A 34 -9.13 -11.78 -1.75
C ALA A 34 -8.80 -10.28 -1.85
N THR A 35 -7.84 -9.97 -2.72
CA THR A 35 -7.43 -8.62 -3.07
C THR A 35 -8.57 -7.85 -3.75
N HIS A 36 -9.04 -6.78 -3.13
CA HIS A 36 -10.01 -5.87 -3.73
C HIS A 36 -9.35 -4.62 -4.35
N LEU A 37 -10.12 -3.83 -5.12
CA LEU A 37 -9.61 -2.65 -5.82
C LEU A 37 -8.94 -1.61 -4.91
N GLY A 38 -9.33 -1.49 -3.64
CA GLY A 38 -8.65 -0.62 -2.68
C GLY A 38 -7.19 -1.02 -2.48
N HIS A 39 -6.91 -2.31 -2.28
CA HIS A 39 -5.54 -2.84 -2.23
C HIS A 39 -4.78 -2.57 -3.55
N ALA A 40 -5.43 -2.87 -4.69
CA ALA A 40 -4.81 -2.64 -6.00
C ALA A 40 -4.46 -1.17 -6.23
N PHE A 41 -5.32 -0.23 -5.82
CA PHE A 41 -5.08 1.20 -5.95
C PHE A 41 -3.89 1.66 -5.08
N THR A 42 -3.84 1.17 -3.84
CA THR A 42 -2.73 1.44 -2.93
C THR A 42 -1.40 0.96 -3.53
N TYR A 43 -1.30 -0.32 -3.89
CA TYR A 43 -0.04 -0.87 -4.39
C TYR A 43 0.35 -0.35 -5.77
N LEU A 44 -0.62 -0.03 -6.63
CA LEU A 44 -0.37 0.62 -7.92
C LEU A 44 0.25 2.01 -7.74
N THR A 45 -0.21 2.78 -6.76
CA THR A 45 0.34 4.10 -6.45
C THR A 45 1.81 4.01 -6.05
N PHE A 46 2.15 3.07 -5.15
CA PHE A 46 3.54 2.85 -4.75
C PHE A 46 4.39 2.22 -5.86
N ASP A 47 3.80 1.37 -6.73
CA ASP A 47 4.49 0.84 -7.91
C ASP A 47 4.95 1.96 -8.85
N VAL A 48 4.10 2.93 -9.15
CA VAL A 48 4.48 4.06 -10.01
C VAL A 48 5.54 4.93 -9.33
N LEU A 49 5.46 5.14 -8.01
CA LEU A 49 6.50 5.83 -7.27
C LEU A 49 7.84 5.08 -7.37
N VAL A 50 7.86 3.76 -7.18
CA VAL A 50 9.07 2.93 -7.31
C VAL A 50 9.64 3.04 -8.73
N ARG A 51 8.81 2.89 -9.77
CA ARG A 51 9.24 3.04 -11.17
C ARG A 51 9.86 4.41 -11.44
N ARG A 52 9.29 5.47 -10.87
CA ARG A 52 9.83 6.82 -11.03
C ARG A 52 11.14 7.03 -10.27
N LEU A 53 11.29 6.49 -9.08
CA LEU A 53 12.54 6.51 -8.33
C LEU A 53 13.65 5.75 -9.07
N GLU A 54 13.33 4.58 -9.66
CA GLU A 54 14.24 3.82 -10.51
C GLU A 54 14.64 4.61 -11.77
N ASP A 55 13.70 5.29 -12.44
CA ASP A 55 13.95 6.17 -13.61
C ASP A 55 14.84 7.37 -13.24
N LEU A 56 14.85 7.80 -11.99
CA LEU A 56 15.78 8.81 -11.44
C LEU A 56 17.14 8.23 -11.03
N GLY A 57 17.31 6.92 -11.08
CA GLY A 57 18.56 6.22 -10.76
C GLY A 57 18.70 5.79 -9.31
N HIS A 58 17.63 5.84 -8.51
CA HIS A 58 17.64 5.30 -7.15
C HIS A 58 17.50 3.77 -7.15
N THR A 59 18.06 3.12 -6.13
CA THR A 59 17.76 1.73 -5.78
C THR A 59 16.70 1.72 -4.71
N VAL A 60 15.54 1.10 -4.96
CA VAL A 60 14.43 1.06 -3.99
C VAL A 60 14.38 -0.30 -3.30
N ARG A 61 14.39 -0.30 -1.99
CA ARG A 61 14.14 -1.47 -1.14
C ARG A 61 12.73 -1.36 -0.56
N MET A 62 11.76 -1.86 -1.30
CA MET A 62 10.37 -1.90 -0.84
C MET A 62 10.11 -3.17 -0.05
N VAL A 63 9.61 -3.02 1.18
CA VAL A 63 9.15 -4.11 2.03
C VAL A 63 7.65 -3.98 2.24
N ARG A 64 6.95 -5.11 2.19
CA ARG A 64 5.52 -5.23 2.46
C ARG A 64 5.29 -6.44 3.34
N ASN A 65 4.54 -6.29 4.42
CA ASN A 65 4.27 -7.41 5.34
C ASN A 65 3.10 -8.28 4.88
N ILE A 66 3.07 -9.48 5.43
CA ILE A 66 1.92 -10.38 5.42
C ILE A 66 1.52 -10.63 6.88
N THR A 67 0.37 -10.11 7.28
CA THR A 67 -0.19 -10.32 8.62
C THR A 67 -0.94 -11.65 8.64
N ASP A 68 -0.19 -12.74 8.76
CA ASP A 68 -0.70 -14.12 8.71
C ASP A 68 -1.24 -14.62 10.06
N VAL A 69 -1.30 -13.75 11.05
CA VAL A 69 -1.95 -13.99 12.35
C VAL A 69 -2.55 -12.69 12.87
N ASP A 70 -3.86 -12.63 13.00
CA ASP A 70 -4.62 -11.60 13.72
C ASP A 70 -6.03 -12.09 14.04
N ASP A 71 -6.82 -11.30 14.76
CA ASP A 71 -8.19 -11.65 15.14
C ASP A 71 -9.08 -11.96 13.93
N SER A 72 -8.90 -11.24 12.82
CA SER A 72 -9.74 -11.38 11.62
C SER A 72 -9.51 -12.69 10.90
N ILE A 73 -8.25 -13.10 10.74
CA ILE A 73 -7.91 -14.36 10.06
C ILE A 73 -8.30 -15.56 10.92
N LEU A 74 -8.09 -15.47 12.25
CA LEU A 74 -8.48 -16.53 13.19
C LEU A 74 -9.99 -16.73 13.20
N ALA A 75 -10.77 -15.64 13.25
CA ALA A 75 -12.21 -15.68 13.18
C ALA A 75 -12.70 -16.28 11.85
N LYS A 76 -12.12 -15.88 10.72
CA LYS A 76 -12.49 -16.39 9.40
C LYS A 76 -12.16 -17.86 9.23
N ALA A 77 -10.97 -18.29 9.63
CA ALA A 77 -10.54 -19.68 9.59
C ALA A 77 -11.49 -20.59 10.39
N LYS A 78 -11.91 -20.14 11.58
CA LYS A 78 -12.88 -20.83 12.41
C LYS A 78 -14.28 -20.87 11.76
N GLU A 79 -14.74 -19.77 11.16
CA GLU A 79 -16.02 -19.69 10.44
C GLU A 79 -16.11 -20.74 9.32
N ILE A 80 -15.05 -20.87 8.51
CA ILE A 80 -15.02 -21.78 7.36
C ILE A 80 -14.40 -23.16 7.69
N ASN A 81 -14.02 -23.38 8.95
CA ASN A 81 -13.46 -24.63 9.48
C ASN A 81 -12.21 -25.11 8.72
N VAL A 82 -11.23 -24.21 8.56
CA VAL A 82 -9.89 -24.51 8.00
C VAL A 82 -8.80 -24.08 8.98
N ASP A 83 -7.58 -24.56 8.78
CA ASP A 83 -6.41 -24.04 9.50
C ASP A 83 -6.11 -22.60 9.06
N TYR A 84 -5.77 -21.72 10.02
CA TYR A 84 -5.54 -20.31 9.72
C TYR A 84 -4.29 -20.07 8.86
N LEU A 85 -3.24 -20.91 8.98
CA LEU A 85 -2.05 -20.83 8.13
C LEU A 85 -2.34 -21.34 6.72
N GLU A 86 -3.20 -22.36 6.56
CA GLU A 86 -3.66 -22.81 5.25
C GLU A 86 -4.48 -21.70 4.56
N LEU A 87 -5.36 -21.04 5.29
CA LEU A 87 -6.09 -19.87 4.78
C LEU A 87 -5.13 -18.73 4.39
N ALA A 88 -4.21 -18.36 5.28
CA ALA A 88 -3.23 -17.32 5.02
C ALA A 88 -2.38 -17.62 3.79
N ALA A 89 -1.91 -18.84 3.64
CA ALA A 89 -1.10 -19.26 2.50
C ALA A 89 -1.89 -19.19 1.18
N ALA A 90 -3.14 -19.65 1.18
CA ALA A 90 -4.00 -19.64 0.00
C ALA A 90 -4.30 -18.18 -0.46
N GLU A 91 -4.73 -17.31 0.46
CA GLU A 91 -5.06 -15.92 0.13
C GLU A 91 -3.81 -15.09 -0.21
N THR A 92 -2.65 -15.39 0.40
CA THR A 92 -1.37 -14.79 0.02
C THR A 92 -0.98 -15.17 -1.42
N ALA A 93 -1.16 -16.43 -1.81
CA ALA A 93 -0.89 -16.87 -3.18
C ALA A 93 -1.80 -16.17 -4.21
N GLU A 94 -3.08 -16.00 -3.90
CA GLU A 94 -4.00 -15.23 -4.75
C GLU A 94 -3.61 -13.74 -4.83
N PHE A 95 -3.26 -13.13 -3.70
CA PHE A 95 -2.75 -11.77 -3.67
C PHE A 95 -1.50 -11.61 -4.56
N GLN A 96 -0.53 -12.51 -4.45
CA GLN A 96 0.68 -12.47 -5.27
C GLN A 96 0.36 -12.66 -6.77
N ALA A 97 -0.62 -13.50 -7.10
CA ALA A 97 -1.09 -13.67 -8.48
C ALA A 97 -1.75 -12.37 -9.01
N ASP A 98 -2.53 -11.67 -8.19
CA ASP A 98 -3.14 -10.39 -8.54
C ASP A 98 -2.09 -9.29 -8.76
N ILE A 99 -1.10 -9.19 -7.85
CA ILE A 99 0.04 -8.26 -7.94
C ILE A 99 0.84 -8.50 -9.23
N ALA A 100 1.15 -9.78 -9.52
CA ALA A 100 1.89 -10.15 -10.72
C ALA A 100 1.08 -9.86 -12.00
N ALA A 101 -0.21 -10.15 -12.03
CA ALA A 101 -1.08 -9.88 -13.17
C ALA A 101 -1.20 -8.38 -13.46
N LEU A 102 -1.26 -7.55 -12.42
CA LEU A 102 -1.24 -6.10 -12.55
C LEU A 102 0.16 -5.53 -12.87
N ASP A 103 1.19 -6.36 -13.06
CA ASP A 103 2.58 -5.93 -13.31
C ASP A 103 3.09 -4.92 -12.25
N LEU A 104 2.74 -5.15 -10.99
CA LEU A 104 3.28 -4.37 -9.88
C LEU A 104 4.68 -4.88 -9.52
N ARG A 105 5.60 -3.97 -9.20
CA ARG A 105 6.95 -4.33 -8.77
C ARG A 105 6.90 -5.28 -7.56
N PRO A 106 7.61 -6.40 -7.60
CA PRO A 106 7.70 -7.28 -6.44
C PRO A 106 8.36 -6.54 -5.27
N ALA A 107 7.87 -6.79 -4.07
CA ALA A 107 8.56 -6.33 -2.88
C ALA A 107 9.94 -7.01 -2.76
N THR A 108 10.93 -6.28 -2.21
CA THR A 108 12.27 -6.83 -1.92
C THR A 108 12.19 -7.92 -0.86
N ALA A 109 11.24 -7.78 0.08
CA ALA A 109 10.92 -8.79 1.08
C ALA A 109 9.45 -8.66 1.50
N GLU A 110 8.85 -9.80 1.85
CA GLU A 110 7.49 -9.90 2.39
C GLU A 110 7.54 -10.71 3.70
N PRO A 111 8.00 -10.09 4.83
CA PRO A 111 8.01 -10.76 6.11
C PRO A 111 6.60 -11.09 6.58
N THR A 112 6.46 -12.24 7.24
CA THR A 112 5.20 -12.65 7.86
C THR A 112 5.18 -12.29 9.34
N ALA A 113 3.99 -12.04 9.91
CA ALA A 113 3.84 -11.80 11.33
C ALA A 113 4.31 -13.00 12.15
N THR A 114 3.90 -14.23 11.78
CA THR A 114 4.35 -15.47 12.46
C THR A 114 5.86 -15.67 12.40
N GLY A 115 6.51 -15.28 11.30
CA GLY A 115 7.96 -15.34 11.13
C GLY A 115 8.73 -14.25 11.91
N SER A 116 8.02 -13.25 12.44
CA SER A 116 8.61 -12.05 13.07
C SER A 116 8.34 -11.95 14.59
N ILE A 117 7.78 -12.97 15.21
CA ILE A 117 7.41 -12.99 16.64
C ILE A 117 8.58 -12.58 17.56
N ASN A 118 9.77 -13.09 17.31
CA ASN A 118 10.93 -12.75 18.14
C ASN A 118 11.25 -11.24 18.09
N SER A 119 11.16 -10.62 16.90
CA SER A 119 11.38 -9.18 16.74
C SER A 119 10.31 -8.35 17.46
N MET A 120 9.06 -8.82 17.46
CA MET A 120 7.97 -8.18 18.19
C MET A 120 8.21 -8.26 19.72
N VAL A 121 8.53 -9.45 20.22
CA VAL A 121 8.84 -9.66 21.65
C VAL A 121 10.02 -8.78 22.09
N GLU A 122 11.05 -8.66 21.25
CA GLU A 122 12.22 -7.82 21.52
C GLU A 122 11.84 -6.32 21.56
N LEU A 123 10.99 -5.88 20.62
CA LEU A 123 10.50 -4.50 20.60
C LEU A 123 9.63 -4.18 21.82
N ILE A 124 8.72 -5.07 22.20
CA ILE A 124 7.90 -4.93 23.42
C ILE A 124 8.79 -4.86 24.66
N GLY A 125 9.84 -5.70 24.74
CA GLY A 125 10.81 -5.66 25.84
C GLY A 125 11.50 -4.31 25.97
N ARG A 126 11.89 -3.70 24.85
CA ARG A 126 12.46 -2.33 24.84
C ARG A 126 11.46 -1.28 25.31
N LEU A 127 10.20 -1.39 24.93
CA LEU A 127 9.13 -0.50 25.39
C LEU A 127 8.86 -0.66 26.87
N ASP A 128 8.90 -1.88 27.40
CA ASP A 128 8.74 -2.17 28.83
C ASP A 128 9.89 -1.59 29.66
N GLU A 129 11.13 -1.83 29.23
CA GLU A 129 12.32 -1.25 29.88
C GLU A 129 12.30 0.29 29.88
N ALA A 130 11.72 0.91 28.85
CA ALA A 130 11.56 2.36 28.73
C ALA A 130 10.35 2.91 29.53
N GLY A 131 9.50 2.04 30.08
CA GLY A 131 8.37 2.43 30.91
C GLY A 131 7.12 2.87 30.12
N HIS A 132 6.97 2.37 28.88
CA HIS A 132 5.84 2.68 28.01
C HIS A 132 4.74 1.62 28.04
N THR A 133 4.87 0.60 28.88
CA THR A 133 3.92 -0.51 28.93
C THR A 133 3.35 -0.72 30.33
N TYR A 134 2.26 -1.47 30.37
CA TYR A 134 1.72 -2.06 31.60
C TYR A 134 0.95 -3.35 31.27
N THR A 135 0.82 -4.23 32.24
CA THR A 135 0.11 -5.51 32.08
C THR A 135 -1.08 -5.62 33.02
N VAL A 136 -2.23 -6.02 32.48
CA VAL A 136 -3.44 -6.32 33.25
C VAL A 136 -4.03 -7.63 32.71
N ASP A 137 -4.30 -8.58 33.64
CA ASP A 137 -4.86 -9.90 33.31
C ASP A 137 -4.11 -10.65 32.19
N GLY A 138 -2.76 -10.51 32.17
CA GLY A 138 -1.89 -11.14 31.18
C GLY A 138 -1.82 -10.40 29.83
N THR A 139 -2.60 -9.35 29.62
CA THR A 139 -2.51 -8.49 28.41
C THR A 139 -1.57 -7.33 28.69
N THR A 140 -0.56 -7.16 27.83
CA THR A 140 0.39 -6.03 27.87
C THR A 140 -0.09 -4.96 26.90
N PHE A 141 -0.29 -3.77 27.42
CA PHE A 141 -0.74 -2.59 26.68
C PHE A 141 0.40 -1.58 26.52
N PHE A 142 0.36 -0.80 25.45
CA PHE A 142 1.08 0.46 25.36
C PHE A 142 0.31 1.54 26.12
N ASP A 143 1.00 2.27 27.00
CA ASP A 143 0.46 3.40 27.78
C ASP A 143 0.60 4.68 26.96
N THR A 144 -0.44 5.09 26.26
CA THR A 144 -0.43 6.27 25.36
C THR A 144 -0.14 7.57 26.11
N ALA A 145 -0.45 7.66 27.41
CA ALA A 145 -0.13 8.81 28.25
C ALA A 145 1.39 9.04 28.39
N THR A 146 2.21 8.01 28.17
CA THR A 146 3.67 8.10 28.22
C THR A 146 4.32 8.60 26.92
N PHE A 147 3.53 8.77 25.85
CA PHE A 147 3.97 9.29 24.56
C PHE A 147 3.18 10.55 24.18
N PRO A 148 3.57 11.74 24.62
CA PRO A 148 2.78 12.98 24.48
C PRO A 148 2.53 13.43 23.05
N ARG A 149 3.20 12.83 22.05
CA ARG A 149 3.01 13.11 20.62
C ARG A 149 1.96 12.21 19.95
N PHE A 150 1.34 11.29 20.70
CA PHE A 150 0.29 10.41 20.19
C PHE A 150 -0.88 11.23 19.62
N GLY A 151 -1.28 10.93 18.39
CA GLY A 151 -2.33 11.66 17.66
C GLY A 151 -1.82 12.84 16.82
N ASN A 152 -0.52 13.16 16.84
CA ASN A 152 0.04 14.31 16.13
C ASN A 152 0.04 14.11 14.59
N MET A 153 0.27 12.91 14.10
CA MET A 153 0.27 12.65 12.66
C MET A 153 -1.15 12.72 12.09
N CYS A 154 -2.10 12.07 12.73
CA CYS A 154 -3.49 12.06 12.27
C CYS A 154 -4.18 13.41 12.47
N GLY A 155 -3.84 14.17 13.51
CA GLY A 155 -4.44 15.46 13.83
C GLY A 155 -5.91 15.40 14.22
N TYR A 156 -6.43 14.22 14.60
CA TYR A 156 -7.82 14.02 15.04
C TYR A 156 -7.97 14.39 16.52
N ASP A 157 -9.17 14.83 16.89
CA ASP A 157 -9.50 14.96 18.30
C ASP A 157 -9.70 13.58 18.96
N GLU A 158 -9.65 13.54 20.30
CA GLU A 158 -9.72 12.30 21.07
C GLU A 158 -11.02 11.51 20.83
N THR A 159 -12.13 12.20 20.63
CA THR A 159 -13.43 11.56 20.35
C THR A 159 -13.41 10.86 18.99
N THR A 160 -12.87 11.50 17.99
CA THR A 160 -12.69 10.94 16.64
C THR A 160 -11.73 9.77 16.68
N MET A 161 -10.61 9.89 17.39
CA MET A 161 -9.64 8.80 17.57
C MET A 161 -10.28 7.58 18.24
N ALA A 162 -11.03 7.77 19.32
CA ALA A 162 -11.73 6.68 20.01
C ALA A 162 -12.76 5.98 19.10
N SER A 163 -13.49 6.75 18.29
CA SER A 163 -14.44 6.22 17.31
C SER A 163 -13.74 5.35 16.26
N PHE A 164 -12.66 5.85 15.68
CA PHE A 164 -11.89 5.09 14.69
C PHE A 164 -11.18 3.87 15.29
N ALA A 165 -10.68 3.98 16.53
CA ALA A 165 -10.14 2.82 17.24
C ALA A 165 -11.19 1.72 17.36
N ALA A 166 -12.39 2.04 17.82
CA ALA A 166 -13.49 1.09 17.96
C ALA A 166 -13.91 0.49 16.59
N GLU A 167 -13.99 1.29 15.54
CA GLU A 167 -14.33 0.82 14.19
C GLU A 167 -13.28 -0.15 13.61
N ARG A 168 -12.03 -0.03 14.04
CA ARG A 168 -10.87 -0.72 13.45
C ARG A 168 -10.22 -1.74 14.38
N GLY A 169 -11.02 -2.35 15.23
CA GLY A 169 -10.62 -3.48 16.09
C GLY A 169 -10.02 -3.12 17.44
N GLY A 170 -9.95 -1.84 17.81
CA GLY A 170 -9.63 -1.42 19.16
C GLY A 170 -10.83 -1.48 20.09
N HIS A 171 -10.57 -1.42 21.39
CA HIS A 171 -11.60 -1.52 22.44
C HIS A 171 -11.50 -0.35 23.44
N PRO A 172 -11.89 0.89 23.06
CA PRO A 172 -11.77 2.06 23.94
C PRO A 172 -12.48 1.94 25.29
N ASP A 173 -13.47 1.06 25.36
CA ASP A 173 -14.25 0.79 26.59
C ASP A 173 -13.72 -0.40 27.41
N ASP A 174 -12.56 -0.98 27.06
CA ASP A 174 -11.97 -2.10 27.79
C ASP A 174 -11.55 -1.64 29.21
N PRO A 175 -12.14 -2.20 30.28
CA PRO A 175 -11.86 -1.79 31.66
C PRO A 175 -10.40 -2.08 32.11
N ARG A 176 -9.64 -2.84 31.34
CA ARG A 176 -8.24 -3.12 31.60
C ARG A 176 -7.33 -1.97 31.12
N GLN A 177 -7.81 -1.13 30.20
CA GLN A 177 -7.06 0.02 29.71
C GLN A 177 -7.06 1.17 30.72
N ARG A 178 -5.93 1.86 30.85
CA ARG A 178 -5.79 3.08 31.67
C ARG A 178 -6.37 4.30 30.95
N GLN A 179 -6.21 4.33 29.61
CA GLN A 179 -6.75 5.36 28.73
C GLN A 179 -7.51 4.70 27.58
N PRO A 180 -8.56 5.34 27.02
CA PRO A 180 -9.36 4.76 25.92
C PRO A 180 -8.57 4.44 24.66
N LEU A 181 -7.40 5.07 24.46
CA LEU A 181 -6.56 4.91 23.29
C LEU A 181 -5.33 4.02 23.53
N ASP A 182 -5.20 3.43 24.72
CA ASP A 182 -4.18 2.42 24.96
C ASP A 182 -4.47 1.19 24.07
N PHE A 183 -3.44 0.55 23.59
CA PHE A 183 -3.60 -0.53 22.64
C PHE A 183 -2.75 -1.75 23.00
N VAL A 184 -3.20 -2.91 22.56
CA VAL A 184 -2.59 -4.19 22.86
C VAL A 184 -1.25 -4.34 22.13
N LEU A 185 -0.21 -4.70 22.88
CA LEU A 185 1.09 -5.12 22.37
C LEU A 185 1.23 -6.65 22.35
N TRP A 186 0.76 -7.30 23.45
CA TRP A 186 0.77 -8.75 23.61
C TRP A 186 -0.46 -9.19 24.40
N GLN A 187 -1.08 -10.30 24.02
CA GLN A 187 -2.27 -10.81 24.71
C GLN A 187 -2.24 -12.33 24.85
N PRO A 188 -2.82 -12.88 25.92
CA PRO A 188 -3.00 -14.31 26.04
C PRO A 188 -3.82 -14.87 24.87
N SER A 189 -3.43 -16.00 24.33
CA SER A 189 -4.25 -16.75 23.38
C SER A 189 -5.35 -17.49 24.12
N VAL A 190 -6.54 -17.54 23.53
CA VAL A 190 -7.62 -18.42 24.00
C VAL A 190 -7.44 -19.84 23.39
N ASP A 191 -8.25 -20.80 23.87
CA ASP A 191 -8.23 -22.15 23.35
C ASP A 191 -8.38 -22.16 21.81
N ASP A 192 -7.56 -23.00 21.14
CA ASP A 192 -7.48 -23.15 19.69
C ASP A 192 -6.82 -21.96 18.91
N GLU A 193 -6.33 -20.94 19.60
CA GLU A 193 -5.52 -19.89 18.96
C GLU A 193 -4.02 -20.21 19.00
N PRO A 194 -3.25 -19.71 18.02
CA PRO A 194 -1.78 -19.82 18.08
C PRO A 194 -1.23 -19.09 19.30
N SER A 195 -0.21 -19.66 19.92
CA SER A 195 0.43 -19.11 21.10
C SER A 195 1.94 -19.28 21.04
N TRP A 196 2.66 -18.23 21.39
CA TRP A 196 4.11 -18.22 21.48
C TRP A 196 4.57 -17.92 22.89
N ASP A 197 5.68 -18.52 23.29
CA ASP A 197 6.32 -18.18 24.56
C ASP A 197 6.92 -16.79 24.51
N SER A 198 6.70 -15.98 25.55
CA SER A 198 7.30 -14.66 25.70
C SER A 198 7.54 -14.31 27.16
N PRO A 199 8.38 -13.30 27.46
CA PRO A 199 8.53 -12.76 28.82
C PRO A 199 7.23 -12.19 29.41
N PHE A 200 6.24 -11.90 28.55
CA PHE A 200 4.93 -11.34 28.92
C PHE A 200 3.87 -12.44 29.18
N GLY A 201 4.29 -13.70 29.10
CA GLY A 201 3.45 -14.89 29.18
C GLY A 201 3.17 -15.51 27.79
N PRO A 202 2.64 -16.75 27.79
CA PRO A 202 2.19 -17.38 26.54
C PRO A 202 1.07 -16.58 25.90
N GLY A 203 1.16 -16.35 24.56
CA GLY A 203 0.17 -15.53 23.90
C GLY A 203 0.54 -15.16 22.47
N ARG A 204 -0.05 -14.08 21.97
CA ARG A 204 0.14 -13.57 20.62
C ARG A 204 0.26 -12.05 20.58
N PRO A 205 0.87 -11.48 19.51
CA PRO A 205 1.00 -10.04 19.38
C PRO A 205 -0.35 -9.35 19.16
N GLY A 206 -0.40 -8.06 19.48
CA GLY A 206 -1.40 -7.15 18.94
C GLY A 206 -1.05 -6.75 17.51
N TRP A 207 -2.04 -6.31 16.75
CA TRP A 207 -1.86 -5.98 15.33
C TRP A 207 -0.81 -4.89 15.05
N HIS A 208 -0.76 -3.84 15.87
CA HIS A 208 0.07 -2.67 15.57
C HIS A 208 1.57 -2.92 15.75
N ILE A 209 1.99 -3.83 16.65
CA ILE A 209 3.40 -4.12 16.90
C ILE A 209 4.06 -4.87 15.74
N GLU A 210 3.27 -5.55 14.92
CA GLU A 210 3.75 -6.38 13.84
C GLU A 210 4.51 -5.55 12.80
N CYS A 211 3.86 -4.52 12.24
CA CYS A 211 4.46 -3.66 11.22
C CYS A 211 5.65 -2.85 11.77
N SER A 212 5.57 -2.36 13.01
CA SER A 212 6.70 -1.71 13.67
C SER A 212 7.92 -2.62 13.72
N ALA A 213 7.76 -3.84 14.22
CA ALA A 213 8.86 -4.80 14.33
C ALA A 213 9.40 -5.23 12.96
N MET A 214 8.53 -5.53 12.01
CA MET A 214 8.93 -5.95 10.66
C MET A 214 9.62 -4.83 9.88
N SER A 215 9.12 -3.60 9.96
CA SER A 215 9.74 -2.43 9.33
C SER A 215 11.12 -2.15 9.92
N MET A 216 11.23 -2.14 11.24
CA MET A 216 12.51 -1.91 11.92
C MET A 216 13.53 -3.03 11.66
N ALA A 217 13.10 -4.28 11.57
CA ALA A 217 13.97 -5.40 11.21
C ALA A 217 14.51 -5.30 9.79
N ALA A 218 13.71 -4.78 8.86
CA ALA A 218 14.09 -4.66 7.44
C ALA A 218 14.93 -3.41 7.16
N HIS A 219 14.62 -2.28 7.77
CA HIS A 219 15.14 -0.95 7.40
C HIS A 219 15.90 -0.24 8.54
N GLY A 220 15.91 -0.80 9.75
CA GLY A 220 16.41 -0.11 10.94
C GLY A 220 15.36 0.83 11.54
N PRO A 221 15.77 1.73 12.45
CA PRO A 221 14.85 2.53 13.25
C PRO A 221 14.08 3.58 12.43
N THR A 222 14.59 3.97 11.28
CA THR A 222 14.00 5.03 10.42
C THR A 222 13.91 4.56 8.99
N VAL A 223 12.71 4.61 8.40
CA VAL A 223 12.47 4.37 6.98
C VAL A 223 12.34 5.71 6.23
N ASP A 224 12.75 5.76 4.96
CA ASP A 224 12.64 7.01 4.16
C ASP A 224 11.19 7.36 3.85
N LEU A 225 10.38 6.36 3.50
CA LEU A 225 8.95 6.52 3.24
C LEU A 225 8.16 5.33 3.78
N HIS A 226 7.11 5.63 4.56
CA HIS A 226 6.13 4.66 5.06
C HIS A 226 4.75 4.99 4.50
N GLY A 227 4.00 3.97 4.08
CA GLY A 227 2.70 4.22 3.49
C GLY A 227 1.72 3.06 3.56
N GLY A 228 0.49 3.36 3.13
CA GLY A 228 -0.64 2.43 3.09
C GLY A 228 -1.93 3.10 2.68
N GLY A 229 -3.07 2.49 2.96
CA GLY A 229 -4.38 3.13 2.82
C GLY A 229 -4.59 4.25 3.85
N ASP A 230 -5.47 5.19 3.56
CA ASP A 230 -5.76 6.31 4.47
C ASP A 230 -6.47 5.86 5.77
N ASP A 231 -7.09 4.69 5.76
CA ASP A 231 -7.65 4.07 6.94
C ASP A 231 -6.59 3.61 7.96
N LEU A 232 -5.34 3.44 7.52
CA LEU A 232 -4.23 3.10 8.40
C LEU A 232 -3.64 4.32 9.12
N ILE A 233 -3.93 5.56 8.69
CA ILE A 233 -3.46 6.78 9.37
C ILE A 233 -3.70 6.68 10.87
N PHE A 234 -4.91 6.27 11.25
CA PHE A 234 -5.29 6.02 12.64
C PHE A 234 -6.21 4.78 12.72
N PRO A 235 -6.00 3.85 13.66
CA PRO A 235 -4.98 3.90 14.73
C PRO A 235 -3.60 3.39 14.31
N HIS A 236 -3.48 2.60 13.22
CA HIS A 236 -2.35 1.72 12.96
C HIS A 236 -1.00 2.47 12.88
N HIS A 237 -0.87 3.42 11.97
CA HIS A 237 0.41 4.16 11.79
C HIS A 237 0.73 5.10 12.97
N GLU A 238 -0.29 5.65 13.63
CA GLU A 238 -0.07 6.42 14.85
C GLU A 238 0.48 5.54 15.98
N CYS A 239 -0.04 4.31 16.11
CA CYS A 239 0.48 3.31 17.06
C CYS A 239 1.90 2.86 16.68
N GLU A 240 2.19 2.68 15.39
CA GLU A 240 3.53 2.34 14.93
C GLU A 240 4.55 3.44 15.27
N ILE A 241 4.19 4.72 15.09
CA ILE A 241 5.01 5.86 15.50
C ILE A 241 5.29 5.78 17.00
N ALA A 242 4.24 5.60 17.81
CA ALA A 242 4.38 5.56 19.26
C ALA A 242 5.33 4.42 19.70
N GLN A 243 5.15 3.22 19.17
CA GLN A 243 5.98 2.05 19.47
C GLN A 243 7.43 2.26 19.05
N SER A 244 7.64 2.64 17.80
CA SER A 244 8.97 2.70 17.21
C SER A 244 9.78 3.85 17.78
N GLU A 245 9.18 5.05 17.91
CA GLU A 245 9.88 6.24 18.43
C GLU A 245 10.07 6.20 19.95
N ALA A 246 9.15 5.60 20.72
CA ALA A 246 9.34 5.38 22.15
C ALA A 246 10.49 4.39 22.43
N ALA A 247 10.62 3.35 21.60
CA ALA A 247 11.67 2.36 21.75
C ALA A 247 13.05 2.82 21.26
N THR A 248 13.14 3.77 20.32
CA THR A 248 14.39 4.13 19.65
C THR A 248 14.87 5.54 19.96
N GLY A 249 13.96 6.46 20.21
CA GLY A 249 14.23 7.89 20.27
C GLY A 249 14.43 8.56 18.91
N GLU A 250 14.33 7.79 17.81
CA GLU A 250 14.53 8.25 16.45
C GLU A 250 13.17 8.35 15.72
N PRO A 251 13.01 9.26 14.73
CA PRO A 251 11.82 9.29 13.90
C PRO A 251 11.61 7.95 13.18
N PHE A 252 10.42 7.38 13.23
CA PHE A 252 10.13 6.09 12.59
C PHE A 252 10.11 6.19 11.06
N ALA A 253 9.48 7.23 10.51
CA ALA A 253 9.52 7.50 9.07
C ALA A 253 9.83 8.97 8.79
N ARG A 254 10.57 9.23 7.70
CA ARG A 254 10.89 10.59 7.25
C ARG A 254 9.75 11.19 6.45
N HIS A 255 8.93 10.35 5.82
CA HIS A 255 7.81 10.75 4.99
C HIS A 255 6.67 9.74 5.11
N TRP A 256 5.44 10.24 5.20
CA TRP A 256 4.22 9.43 5.33
C TRP A 256 3.30 9.69 4.14
N THR A 257 2.96 8.64 3.38
CA THR A 257 2.08 8.75 2.22
C THR A 257 0.91 7.79 2.32
N HIS A 258 -0.31 8.32 2.18
CA HIS A 258 -1.54 7.55 2.28
C HIS A 258 -2.39 7.65 1.03
N VAL A 259 -3.01 6.54 0.68
CA VAL A 259 -3.84 6.39 -0.52
C VAL A 259 -5.30 6.36 -0.12
N GLY A 260 -6.10 7.21 -0.76
CA GLY A 260 -7.52 7.35 -0.48
C GLY A 260 -8.32 6.08 -0.76
N MET A 261 -9.46 5.95 -0.10
CA MET A 261 -10.31 4.75 -0.18
C MET A 261 -11.08 4.66 -1.48
N VAL A 262 -11.29 3.43 -1.94
CA VAL A 262 -12.18 3.12 -3.06
C VAL A 262 -13.54 2.71 -2.50
N ALA A 263 -14.59 3.41 -2.93
CA ALA A 263 -15.98 3.11 -2.60
C ALA A 263 -16.64 2.30 -3.75
N TYR A 264 -17.73 1.62 -3.42
CA TYR A 264 -18.60 0.95 -4.39
C TYR A 264 -20.03 0.93 -3.85
N GLU A 265 -21.04 1.13 -4.71
CA GLU A 265 -22.47 1.21 -4.33
C GLU A 265 -22.76 2.28 -3.24
N GLY A 266 -22.12 3.45 -3.38
CA GLY A 266 -22.35 4.61 -2.51
C GLY A 266 -21.70 4.53 -1.14
N THR A 267 -20.91 3.47 -0.86
CA THR A 267 -20.25 3.28 0.42
C THR A 267 -18.81 2.79 0.24
N LYS A 268 -17.96 2.99 1.27
CA LYS A 268 -16.63 2.37 1.35
C LYS A 268 -16.74 0.87 1.05
N MET A 269 -15.87 0.34 0.20
CA MET A 269 -15.74 -1.11 0.05
C MET A 269 -15.42 -1.74 1.39
N SER A 270 -16.28 -2.65 1.85
CA SER A 270 -16.03 -3.39 3.07
C SER A 270 -16.62 -4.79 2.98
N LYS A 271 -15.97 -5.74 3.66
CA LYS A 271 -16.39 -7.14 3.69
C LYS A 271 -17.73 -7.32 4.37
N SER A 272 -18.00 -6.56 5.43
CA SER A 272 -19.25 -6.60 6.17
C SER A 272 -20.46 -6.19 5.34
N LEU A 273 -20.25 -5.35 4.31
CA LEU A 273 -21.29 -4.92 3.39
C LEU A 273 -21.38 -5.81 2.14
N GLY A 274 -20.38 -6.67 1.88
CA GLY A 274 -20.36 -7.54 0.72
C GLY A 274 -20.23 -6.80 -0.62
N ASN A 275 -19.77 -5.53 -0.58
CA ASN A 275 -19.63 -4.65 -1.75
C ASN A 275 -18.18 -4.55 -2.25
N LEU A 276 -17.42 -5.64 -2.21
CA LEU A 276 -16.05 -5.67 -2.69
C LEU A 276 -16.00 -5.97 -4.19
N VAL A 277 -15.13 -5.25 -4.91
CA VAL A 277 -14.76 -5.56 -6.29
C VAL A 277 -13.38 -6.21 -6.27
N PHE A 278 -13.32 -7.50 -6.61
CA PHE A 278 -12.10 -8.29 -6.52
C PHE A 278 -11.25 -8.20 -7.79
N VAL A 279 -9.94 -8.02 -7.61
CA VAL A 279 -8.98 -7.96 -8.73
C VAL A 279 -9.00 -9.24 -9.55
N ARG A 280 -9.05 -10.43 -8.90
CA ARG A 280 -9.10 -11.73 -9.54
C ARG A 280 -10.30 -11.88 -10.50
N GLU A 281 -11.44 -11.28 -10.17
CA GLU A 281 -12.64 -11.31 -11.01
C GLU A 281 -12.48 -10.41 -12.23
N LEU A 282 -11.97 -9.20 -12.03
CA LEU A 282 -11.71 -8.27 -13.12
C LEU A 282 -10.65 -8.79 -14.09
N ARG A 283 -9.52 -9.36 -13.59
CA ARG A 283 -8.45 -9.89 -14.45
C ARG A 283 -8.84 -11.18 -15.18
N ALA A 284 -9.85 -11.90 -14.70
CA ALA A 284 -10.40 -13.05 -15.42
C ALA A 284 -11.22 -12.64 -16.66
N LEU A 285 -11.74 -11.41 -16.67
CA LEU A 285 -12.61 -10.90 -17.74
C LEU A 285 -11.92 -9.87 -18.63
N HIS A 286 -10.90 -9.15 -18.10
CA HIS A 286 -10.30 -7.99 -18.76
C HIS A 286 -8.78 -8.06 -18.71
N ASP A 287 -8.11 -7.40 -19.67
CA ASP A 287 -6.67 -7.22 -19.66
C ASP A 287 -6.25 -6.41 -18.40
N PRO A 288 -5.32 -6.92 -17.58
CA PRO A 288 -4.91 -6.24 -16.33
C PRO A 288 -4.38 -4.81 -16.55
N ARG A 289 -3.84 -4.50 -17.74
CA ARG A 289 -3.41 -3.14 -18.09
C ARG A 289 -4.60 -2.17 -18.17
N ALA A 290 -5.80 -2.67 -18.55
CA ALA A 290 -7.00 -1.85 -18.53
C ALA A 290 -7.43 -1.52 -17.10
N ILE A 291 -7.29 -2.46 -16.16
CA ILE A 291 -7.54 -2.23 -14.73
C ILE A 291 -6.58 -1.15 -14.19
N ARG A 292 -5.28 -1.23 -14.51
CA ARG A 292 -4.32 -0.18 -14.15
C ARG A 292 -4.72 1.18 -14.69
N LEU A 293 -5.10 1.27 -15.98
CA LEU A 293 -5.53 2.52 -16.63
C LEU A 293 -6.81 3.07 -16.00
N ALA A 294 -7.75 2.22 -15.61
CA ALA A 294 -8.97 2.62 -14.91
C ALA A 294 -8.64 3.25 -13.55
N LEU A 295 -7.83 2.58 -12.72
CA LEU A 295 -7.42 3.09 -11.41
C LEU A 295 -6.64 4.41 -11.52
N MET A 296 -5.78 4.57 -12.53
CA MET A 296 -5.02 5.81 -12.78
C MET A 296 -5.88 6.99 -13.26
N ALA A 297 -7.20 6.81 -13.42
CA ALA A 297 -8.12 7.91 -13.66
C ALA A 297 -8.25 8.84 -12.44
N HIS A 298 -7.91 8.33 -11.27
CA HIS A 298 -8.11 8.98 -9.99
C HIS A 298 -6.77 9.37 -9.35
N HIS A 299 -6.77 10.53 -8.69
CA HIS A 299 -5.60 10.95 -7.93
C HIS A 299 -5.54 10.18 -6.63
N TYR A 300 -4.36 9.64 -6.26
CA TYR A 300 -4.19 8.70 -5.15
C TYR A 300 -4.70 9.21 -3.79
N ARG A 301 -4.66 10.52 -3.55
CA ARG A 301 -5.17 11.13 -2.30
C ARG A 301 -6.68 11.33 -2.27
N ALA A 302 -7.33 11.24 -3.43
CA ALA A 302 -8.78 11.39 -3.48
C ALA A 302 -9.44 10.02 -3.37
N GLY A 303 -10.27 9.83 -2.36
CA GLY A 303 -11.20 8.71 -2.37
C GLY A 303 -12.13 8.83 -3.58
N PHE A 304 -12.47 7.71 -4.19
CA PHE A 304 -13.39 7.69 -5.32
C PHE A 304 -14.34 6.51 -5.25
N GLU A 305 -15.43 6.59 -5.99
CA GLU A 305 -16.37 5.50 -6.16
C GLU A 305 -16.10 4.81 -7.50
N TRP A 306 -15.96 3.47 -7.46
CA TRP A 306 -15.79 2.65 -8.64
C TRP A 306 -17.14 2.38 -9.32
N PHE A 307 -17.18 2.50 -10.64
CA PHE A 307 -18.30 2.16 -11.49
C PHE A 307 -17.85 1.27 -12.65
N ASP A 308 -18.78 0.51 -13.23
CA ASP A 308 -18.48 -0.32 -14.42
C ASP A 308 -17.92 0.51 -15.60
N GLY A 309 -18.29 1.79 -15.68
CA GLY A 309 -17.73 2.71 -16.66
C GLY A 309 -16.23 2.96 -16.53
N ASP A 310 -15.64 2.74 -15.35
CA ASP A 310 -14.20 2.94 -15.15
C ASP A 310 -13.39 1.88 -15.89
N ILE A 311 -13.81 0.60 -15.82
CA ILE A 311 -13.12 -0.45 -16.57
C ILE A 311 -13.36 -0.30 -18.10
N GLU A 312 -14.52 0.16 -18.53
CA GLU A 312 -14.81 0.43 -19.95
C GLU A 312 -13.91 1.55 -20.50
N ASP A 313 -13.68 2.64 -19.74
CA ASP A 313 -12.71 3.69 -20.08
C ASP A 313 -11.29 3.12 -20.16
N GLY A 314 -10.89 2.29 -19.18
CA GLY A 314 -9.60 1.61 -19.16
C GLY A 314 -9.36 0.74 -20.40
N ILE A 315 -10.34 -0.06 -20.81
CA ILE A 315 -10.31 -0.91 -22.02
C ILE A 315 -10.18 -0.03 -23.27
N THR A 316 -11.01 1.01 -23.38
CA THR A 316 -11.00 1.90 -24.54
C THR A 316 -9.62 2.58 -24.71
N ARG A 317 -9.01 3.01 -23.63
CA ARG A 317 -7.67 3.63 -23.66
C ARG A 317 -6.60 2.61 -24.00
N LEU A 318 -6.65 1.42 -23.41
CA LEU A 318 -5.69 0.35 -23.73
C LEU A 318 -5.73 0.01 -25.23
N ASP A 319 -6.90 -0.14 -25.82
CA ASP A 319 -7.07 -0.42 -27.24
C ASP A 319 -6.44 0.68 -28.11
N ARG A 320 -6.59 1.94 -27.72
CA ARG A 320 -5.96 3.07 -28.42
C ARG A 320 -4.43 3.02 -28.31
N LEU A 321 -3.88 2.77 -27.12
CA LEU A 321 -2.44 2.64 -26.88
C LEU A 321 -1.85 1.48 -27.68
N VAL A 322 -2.47 0.30 -27.63
CA VAL A 322 -2.07 -0.90 -28.39
C VAL A 322 -2.16 -0.66 -29.90
N THR A 323 -3.21 0.02 -30.38
CA THR A 323 -3.36 0.33 -31.79
C THR A 323 -2.31 1.36 -32.25
N ALA A 324 -1.97 2.34 -31.42
CA ALA A 324 -0.94 3.33 -31.68
C ALA A 324 0.47 2.68 -31.68
N SER A 325 0.74 1.71 -30.79
CA SER A 325 2.05 1.03 -30.73
C SER A 325 2.37 0.19 -31.99
N ARG A 326 1.37 -0.13 -32.79
CA ARG A 326 1.52 -0.84 -34.09
C ARG A 326 1.78 0.09 -35.28
N ARG A 327 1.90 1.39 -35.05
CA ARG A 327 2.23 2.37 -36.09
C ARG A 327 3.76 2.52 -36.20
N HIS A 328 4.21 3.18 -37.25
CA HIS A 328 5.65 3.32 -37.55
C HIS A 328 6.16 4.73 -37.34
N ARG A 329 5.29 5.72 -37.21
CA ARG A 329 5.63 7.14 -37.13
C ARG A 329 4.58 7.89 -36.31
N GLY A 330 4.97 9.06 -35.84
CA GLY A 330 4.10 9.96 -35.09
C GLY A 330 4.82 11.29 -34.82
N PRO A 331 4.32 12.10 -33.88
CA PRO A 331 5.01 13.30 -33.44
C PRO A 331 6.26 12.97 -32.61
N ASP A 332 7.06 13.97 -32.30
CA ASP A 332 8.16 13.84 -31.34
C ASP A 332 7.61 13.44 -29.96
N PRO A 333 8.05 12.31 -29.37
CA PRO A 333 7.56 11.84 -28.08
C PRO A 333 8.18 12.57 -26.87
N THR A 334 9.28 13.32 -27.07
CA THR A 334 10.03 13.98 -26.00
C THR A 334 9.18 14.87 -25.09
N PRO A 335 8.25 15.70 -25.61
CA PRO A 335 7.36 16.49 -24.77
C PRO A 335 6.43 15.64 -23.90
N THR A 336 5.94 14.50 -24.41
CA THR A 336 5.08 13.58 -23.67
C THR A 336 5.84 12.90 -22.54
N LEU A 337 7.05 12.40 -22.79
CA LEU A 337 7.91 11.82 -21.76
C LEU A 337 8.18 12.83 -20.63
N ALA A 338 8.49 14.08 -20.99
CA ALA A 338 8.70 15.13 -20.00
C ALA A 338 7.43 15.44 -19.21
N ALA A 339 6.25 15.44 -19.86
CA ALA A 339 4.96 15.66 -19.21
C ALA A 339 4.60 14.52 -18.24
N VAL A 340 4.80 13.26 -18.63
CA VAL A 340 4.56 12.10 -17.76
C VAL A 340 5.47 12.15 -16.53
N ARG A 341 6.77 12.36 -16.71
CA ARG A 341 7.72 12.51 -15.59
C ARG A 341 7.34 13.67 -14.66
N SER A 342 6.99 14.81 -15.24
CA SER A 342 6.56 15.98 -14.46
C SER A 342 5.27 15.76 -13.67
N ALA A 343 4.32 15.03 -14.24
CA ALA A 343 3.07 14.69 -13.55
C ALA A 343 3.32 13.73 -12.38
N ILE A 344 4.13 12.69 -12.57
CA ILE A 344 4.52 11.78 -11.49
C ILE A 344 5.31 12.52 -10.41
N ASP A 345 6.24 13.43 -10.79
CA ASP A 345 7.03 14.24 -9.85
C ASP A 345 6.17 15.24 -9.07
N ASN A 346 4.97 15.54 -9.54
CA ASN A 346 4.02 16.45 -8.90
C ASN A 346 2.94 15.67 -8.15
N ASP A 347 3.29 15.10 -7.03
CA ASP A 347 2.36 14.41 -6.12
C ASP A 347 1.63 13.23 -6.77
N LEU A 348 2.35 12.47 -7.62
CA LEU A 348 1.82 11.31 -8.35
C LEU A 348 0.52 11.64 -9.08
N ASP A 349 0.48 12.74 -9.83
CA ASP A 349 -0.68 13.11 -10.65
C ASP A 349 -0.84 12.13 -11.83
N LEU A 350 -1.28 10.90 -11.50
CA LEU A 350 -1.48 9.82 -12.47
C LEU A 350 -2.57 10.15 -13.50
N PRO A 351 -3.67 10.85 -13.16
CA PRO A 351 -4.63 11.30 -14.17
C PRO A 351 -3.99 12.12 -15.28
N THR A 352 -3.13 13.09 -14.93
CA THR A 352 -2.41 13.92 -15.92
C THR A 352 -1.38 13.10 -16.70
N ALA A 353 -0.62 12.19 -16.05
CA ALA A 353 0.32 11.31 -16.72
C ALA A 353 -0.39 10.38 -17.73
N ARG A 354 -1.50 9.76 -17.33
CA ARG A 354 -2.36 8.93 -18.18
C ARG A 354 -2.89 9.71 -19.40
N HIS A 355 -3.35 10.94 -19.17
CA HIS A 355 -3.83 11.80 -20.25
C HIS A 355 -2.74 12.14 -21.25
N ALA A 356 -1.52 12.37 -20.80
CA ALA A 356 -0.40 12.69 -21.69
C ALA A 356 -0.06 11.55 -22.66
N ILE A 357 -0.04 10.30 -22.20
CA ILE A 357 0.18 9.14 -23.10
C ILE A 357 -0.99 8.94 -24.07
N ASP A 358 -2.22 9.19 -23.63
CA ASP A 358 -3.41 9.08 -24.48
C ASP A 358 -3.42 10.14 -25.61
N LEU A 359 -2.96 11.36 -25.35
CA LEU A 359 -2.80 12.40 -26.36
C LEU A 359 -1.77 12.02 -27.40
N LEU A 360 -0.62 11.45 -27.01
CA LEU A 360 0.41 10.97 -27.93
C LEU A 360 -0.13 9.84 -28.80
N ALA A 361 -0.81 8.86 -28.19
CA ALA A 361 -1.46 7.78 -28.93
C ALA A 361 -2.46 8.30 -29.95
N GLY A 362 -3.31 9.25 -29.57
CA GLY A 362 -4.28 9.89 -30.46
C GLY A 362 -3.62 10.58 -31.65
N ALA A 363 -2.51 11.31 -31.42
CA ALA A 363 -1.76 11.97 -32.49
C ALA A 363 -1.07 10.97 -33.46
N ILE A 364 -0.50 9.88 -32.92
CA ILE A 364 0.04 8.77 -33.72
C ILE A 364 -1.07 8.16 -34.62
N LEU A 365 -2.25 7.89 -34.07
CA LEU A 365 -3.37 7.32 -34.78
C LEU A 365 -3.92 8.25 -35.86
N ALA A 366 -3.90 9.55 -35.61
CA ALA A 366 -4.29 10.58 -36.57
C ALA A 366 -3.24 10.82 -37.68
N GLY A 367 -2.08 10.15 -37.62
CA GLY A 367 -1.02 10.29 -38.61
C GLY A 367 -0.27 11.63 -38.52
N VAL A 368 -0.26 12.26 -37.36
CA VAL A 368 0.45 13.50 -37.12
C VAL A 368 1.95 13.22 -36.99
N GLY A 369 2.79 13.96 -37.75
CA GLY A 369 4.25 13.85 -37.66
C GLY A 369 4.82 12.61 -38.39
N ASP A 370 6.14 12.60 -38.50
CA ASP A 370 6.87 11.54 -39.22
C ASP A 370 8.07 10.97 -38.43
N ASN A 371 8.12 11.27 -37.11
CA ASN A 371 9.18 10.78 -36.22
C ASN A 371 9.02 9.23 -36.04
N ARG A 372 10.10 8.51 -36.40
CA ARG A 372 10.13 7.03 -36.26
C ARG A 372 10.30 6.59 -34.79
N GLY A 373 10.76 7.47 -33.91
CA GLY A 373 10.87 7.22 -32.46
C GLY A 373 9.57 7.38 -31.68
N ALA A 374 8.48 7.84 -32.30
CA ALA A 374 7.23 8.15 -31.63
C ALA A 374 6.65 6.94 -30.88
N VAL A 375 6.68 5.76 -31.48
CA VAL A 375 6.14 4.52 -30.90
C VAL A 375 7.01 4.04 -29.75
N ALA A 376 8.33 4.07 -29.90
CA ALA A 376 9.25 3.73 -28.81
C ALA A 376 9.10 4.68 -27.61
N GLY A 377 8.95 6.00 -27.88
CA GLY A 377 8.69 6.97 -26.83
C GLY A 377 7.32 6.82 -26.18
N LEU A 378 6.29 6.39 -26.91
CA LEU A 378 4.99 6.03 -26.33
C LEU A 378 5.14 4.82 -25.39
N ALA A 379 5.87 3.79 -25.81
CA ALA A 379 6.12 2.60 -25.00
C ALA A 379 6.94 2.94 -23.73
N GLU A 380 7.96 3.80 -23.85
CA GLU A 380 8.73 4.29 -22.70
C GLU A 380 7.83 5.06 -21.72
N ALA A 381 7.02 6.01 -22.21
CA ALA A 381 6.14 6.80 -21.39
C ALA A 381 5.07 5.96 -20.68
N ALA A 382 4.47 4.98 -21.38
CA ALA A 382 3.53 4.03 -20.83
C ALA A 382 4.20 3.09 -19.81
N GLY A 383 5.46 2.69 -20.05
CA GLY A 383 6.25 1.85 -19.16
C GLY A 383 6.50 2.49 -17.79
N LEU A 384 6.63 3.83 -17.71
CA LEU A 384 6.71 4.56 -16.44
C LEU A 384 5.43 4.38 -15.58
N LEU A 385 4.30 4.10 -16.23
CA LEU A 385 3.01 3.81 -15.60
C LEU A 385 2.75 2.29 -15.44
N GLY A 386 3.73 1.43 -15.78
CA GLY A 386 3.58 -0.02 -15.77
C GLY A 386 2.64 -0.55 -16.86
N ILE A 387 2.47 0.19 -17.94
CA ILE A 387 1.71 -0.24 -19.11
C ILE A 387 2.71 -0.67 -20.19
N HIS A 388 2.97 -1.98 -20.28
CA HIS A 388 3.87 -2.51 -21.30
C HIS A 388 3.14 -2.66 -22.64
N LEU A 389 3.63 -1.94 -23.65
CA LEU A 389 3.16 -2.02 -25.03
C LEU A 389 4.19 -2.82 -25.80
N GLU A 390 3.81 -3.98 -26.37
CA GLU A 390 4.70 -4.76 -27.23
C GLU A 390 5.01 -3.94 -28.48
N ALA A 391 6.30 -3.60 -28.66
CA ALA A 391 6.78 -3.10 -29.93
C ALA A 391 6.72 -4.27 -30.96
N MET A 392 6.14 -4.06 -32.14
CA MET A 392 6.31 -5.04 -33.22
C MET A 392 7.80 -5.22 -33.51
N SER A 393 8.32 -6.42 -33.29
CA SER A 393 9.66 -6.77 -33.77
C SER A 393 9.71 -6.63 -35.29
N ASP A 394 10.79 -6.04 -35.84
CA ASP A 394 11.00 -5.86 -37.29
C ASP A 394 10.97 -7.18 -38.08
N ASP A 395 11.01 -8.33 -37.42
CA ASP A 395 10.95 -9.67 -38.03
C ASP A 395 9.59 -10.08 -38.61
N SER A 396 8.51 -9.33 -38.33
CA SER A 396 7.17 -9.64 -38.87
C SER A 396 6.89 -9.02 -40.27
N LEU A 397 7.85 -8.28 -40.84
CA LEU A 397 7.71 -7.63 -42.15
C LEU A 397 8.32 -8.44 -43.32
N SER A 398 8.74 -9.70 -43.10
CA SER A 398 9.35 -10.55 -44.13
C SER A 398 8.47 -11.75 -44.52
N HIS A 399 7.13 -11.59 -44.61
CA HIS A 399 6.28 -12.55 -45.26
C HIS A 399 5.23 -11.86 -46.13
#